data_bf661f06830f6242b03377b70a3a38eb
#
_entry.id   bf661f06830f6242b03377b70a3a38eb
#
_cell.length_a   1.000
_cell.length_b   1.000
_cell.length_c   1.000
_cell.angle_alpha   90.00
_cell.angle_beta   90.00
_cell.angle_gamma   90.00
#
_symmetry.space_group_name_H-M   'P 1'
#
loop_
_entity.id
_entity.type
_entity.pdbx_description
1 polymer ?
#
loop_
_entity_poly.entity_id
_entity_poly.type
_entity_poly.pdbx_seq_one_letter_code
_entity_poly.pdbx_strand_id
1 'polypeptide(L)'
;MTINENAQQALQRQKLLLQMEYYAEKEAFRKQTEVVGMQRKVKRGDAWFPLRVGKNYYNSLNQRVVEVYREQDLDIEHNFEFGKPVVFFRQTTEGKLHFFSFTGTVSYADGERMVVVVPDSAPLLDLQSDGGQKIGCQLSFDETSYREMLDALDRVISAKGNRLAYLRDLFYGPQPAQTYGFGPVRLPWLNGAQEQAVSEVVRAKDAVSYTHLTLPTT
;
A
#
# COMPACT_ATOMS: atom_id res chain seq x y z
N MET A 1 -3.65 34.02 -17.67
CA MET A 1 -5.04 33.80 -17.21
C MET A 1 -5.02 32.67 -16.21
N THR A 2 -4.95 33.00 -14.93
CA THR A 2 -5.07 32.01 -13.85
C THR A 2 -6.55 31.66 -13.73
N ILE A 3 -6.93 30.48 -14.19
CA ILE A 3 -8.28 29.96 -13.97
C ILE A 3 -8.38 29.76 -12.45
N ASN A 4 -9.27 30.53 -11.83
CA ASN A 4 -9.56 30.43 -10.40
C ASN A 4 -10.40 29.15 -10.18
N GLU A 5 -9.72 28.00 -10.22
CA GLU A 5 -10.31 26.67 -10.05
C GLU A 5 -10.72 26.55 -8.58
N ASN A 6 -11.98 26.22 -8.30
CA ASN A 6 -12.39 25.99 -6.92
C ASN A 6 -11.86 24.64 -6.41
N ALA A 7 -11.82 24.47 -5.11
CA ALA A 7 -11.29 23.26 -4.45
C ALA A 7 -11.87 21.96 -5.01
N GLN A 8 -13.17 21.93 -5.29
CA GLN A 8 -13.83 20.73 -5.80
C GLN A 8 -13.42 20.41 -7.25
N GLN A 9 -13.29 21.42 -8.10
CA GLN A 9 -12.81 21.24 -9.49
C GLN A 9 -11.37 20.74 -9.53
N ALA A 10 -10.50 21.31 -8.70
CA ALA A 10 -9.11 20.87 -8.58
C ALA A 10 -9.02 19.40 -8.15
N LEU A 11 -9.79 18.99 -7.15
CA LEU A 11 -9.82 17.61 -6.68
C LEU A 11 -10.46 16.65 -7.68
N GLN A 12 -11.50 17.07 -8.39
CA GLN A 12 -12.10 16.27 -9.48
C GLN A 12 -11.09 16.02 -10.60
N ARG A 13 -10.33 17.05 -10.98
CA ARG A 13 -9.22 16.88 -11.94
C ARG A 13 -8.17 15.90 -11.42
N GLN A 14 -7.78 16.02 -10.15
CA GLN A 14 -6.81 15.12 -9.55
C GLN A 14 -7.32 13.67 -9.51
N LYS A 15 -8.61 13.47 -9.20
CA LYS A 15 -9.25 12.16 -9.27
C LYS A 15 -9.20 11.57 -10.68
N LEU A 16 -9.48 12.37 -11.70
CA LEU A 16 -9.40 11.93 -13.09
C LEU A 16 -7.98 11.50 -13.47
N LEU A 17 -6.97 12.29 -13.09
CA LEU A 17 -5.56 11.94 -13.34
C LEU A 17 -5.16 10.64 -12.65
N LEU A 18 -5.58 10.45 -11.38
CA LEU A 18 -5.35 9.21 -10.64
C LEU A 18 -6.03 8.00 -11.31
N GLN A 19 -7.24 8.16 -11.85
CA GLN A 19 -7.90 7.11 -12.61
C GLN A 19 -7.13 6.77 -13.90
N MET A 20 -6.62 7.75 -14.60
CA MET A 20 -5.80 7.53 -15.81
C MET A 20 -4.50 6.78 -15.46
N GLU A 21 -3.83 7.17 -14.38
CA GLU A 21 -2.65 6.48 -13.85
C GLU A 21 -2.98 5.02 -13.50
N TYR A 22 -4.05 4.80 -12.75
CA TYR A 22 -4.53 3.46 -12.40
C TYR A 22 -4.69 2.55 -13.62
N TYR A 23 -5.38 3.02 -14.66
CA TYR A 23 -5.58 2.22 -15.87
C TYR A 23 -4.28 1.99 -16.65
N ALA A 24 -3.40 2.98 -16.71
CA ALA A 24 -2.11 2.85 -17.38
C ALA A 24 -1.20 1.83 -16.65
N GLU A 25 -1.09 1.95 -15.34
CA GLU A 25 -0.30 1.04 -14.50
C GLU A 25 -0.87 -0.40 -14.51
N LYS A 26 -2.18 -0.54 -14.41
CA LYS A 26 -2.85 -1.84 -14.49
C LYS A 26 -2.59 -2.53 -15.83
N GLU A 27 -2.68 -1.80 -16.92
CA GLU A 27 -2.41 -2.33 -18.26
C GLU A 27 -0.93 -2.67 -18.46
N ALA A 28 -0.01 -1.83 -17.94
CA ALA A 28 1.42 -2.13 -17.94
C ALA A 28 1.73 -3.41 -17.15
N PHE A 29 1.17 -3.54 -15.94
CA PHE A 29 1.30 -4.73 -15.12
C PHE A 29 0.74 -5.98 -15.83
N ARG A 30 -0.44 -5.87 -16.45
CA ARG A 30 -1.07 -6.95 -17.21
C ARG A 30 -0.14 -7.44 -18.32
N LYS A 31 0.41 -6.54 -19.12
CA LYS A 31 1.35 -6.87 -20.20
C LYS A 31 2.62 -7.55 -19.68
N GLN A 32 3.14 -7.09 -18.57
CA GLN A 32 4.38 -7.62 -17.99
C GLN A 32 4.19 -8.96 -17.25
N THR A 33 3.01 -9.16 -16.64
CA THR A 33 2.80 -10.26 -15.71
C THR A 33 1.79 -11.29 -16.21
N GLU A 34 0.60 -10.88 -16.67
CA GLU A 34 -0.46 -11.82 -17.00
C GLU A 34 -0.24 -12.55 -18.33
N VAL A 35 0.34 -11.85 -19.30
CA VAL A 35 0.61 -12.42 -20.66
C VAL A 35 1.86 -13.30 -20.65
N VAL A 36 2.68 -13.21 -19.62
CA VAL A 36 3.95 -13.94 -19.52
C VAL A 36 3.73 -15.32 -18.90
N GLY A 37 4.26 -16.37 -19.52
CA GLY A 37 4.17 -17.73 -19.00
C GLY A 37 4.84 -17.90 -17.63
N MET A 38 4.36 -18.88 -16.82
CA MET A 38 4.78 -19.10 -15.43
C MET A 38 6.30 -19.25 -15.28
N GLN A 39 6.96 -20.01 -16.15
CA GLN A 39 8.41 -20.19 -16.10
C GLN A 39 9.20 -18.88 -16.22
N ARG A 40 8.70 -17.94 -17.04
CA ARG A 40 9.33 -16.60 -17.14
C ARG A 40 9.10 -15.77 -15.90
N LYS A 41 7.90 -15.87 -15.29
CA LYS A 41 7.59 -15.17 -14.03
C LYS A 41 8.53 -15.64 -12.91
N VAL A 42 8.75 -16.94 -12.79
CA VAL A 42 9.68 -17.53 -11.81
C VAL A 42 11.10 -17.02 -12.06
N LYS A 43 11.59 -17.09 -13.31
CA LYS A 43 12.93 -16.60 -13.67
C LYS A 43 13.14 -15.10 -13.44
N ARG A 44 12.06 -14.30 -13.47
CA ARG A 44 12.11 -12.87 -13.18
C ARG A 44 11.94 -12.55 -11.69
N GLY A 45 11.66 -13.55 -10.86
CA GLY A 45 11.38 -13.36 -9.45
C GLY A 45 9.99 -12.83 -9.13
N ASP A 46 9.06 -12.82 -10.11
CA ASP A 46 7.69 -12.32 -9.95
C ASP A 46 6.72 -13.40 -9.44
N ALA A 47 7.17 -14.66 -9.39
CA ALA A 47 6.40 -15.80 -8.90
C ALA A 47 7.28 -16.83 -8.22
N TRP A 48 6.75 -17.51 -7.20
CA TRP A 48 7.30 -18.73 -6.62
C TRP A 48 6.44 -19.93 -7.01
N PHE A 49 7.03 -20.91 -7.68
CA PHE A 49 6.31 -22.08 -8.12
C PHE A 49 7.26 -23.25 -8.46
N PRO A 50 7.07 -24.46 -7.89
CA PRO A 50 6.15 -24.74 -6.80
C PRO A 50 6.61 -24.10 -5.47
N LEU A 51 5.68 -23.98 -4.55
CA LEU A 51 5.98 -23.58 -3.18
C LEU A 51 5.36 -24.57 -2.19
N ARG A 52 5.91 -24.61 -0.98
CA ARG A 52 5.37 -25.33 0.15
C ARG A 52 4.69 -24.34 1.10
N VAL A 53 3.45 -24.68 1.48
CA VAL A 53 2.71 -23.91 2.48
C VAL A 53 3.11 -24.40 3.88
N GLY A 54 3.51 -23.48 4.73
CA GLY A 54 3.93 -23.73 6.10
C GLY A 54 2.83 -23.45 7.12
N LYS A 55 3.24 -22.85 8.24
CA LYS A 55 2.34 -22.52 9.36
C LYS A 55 1.43 -21.36 9.01
N ASN A 56 0.24 -21.35 9.60
CA ASN A 56 -0.61 -20.18 9.67
C ASN A 56 -0.86 -19.81 11.14
N TYR A 57 -0.88 -18.51 11.44
CA TYR A 57 -1.05 -18.00 12.79
C TYR A 57 -1.49 -16.53 12.75
N TYR A 58 -1.82 -15.98 13.92
CA TYR A 58 -2.02 -14.54 14.07
C TYR A 58 -0.73 -13.88 14.56
N ASN A 59 -0.29 -12.83 13.87
CA ASN A 59 0.89 -12.05 14.25
C ASN A 59 0.60 -11.12 15.45
N SER A 60 1.61 -10.37 15.90
CA SER A 60 1.47 -9.42 17.02
C SER A 60 0.49 -8.27 16.76
N LEU A 61 0.13 -8.00 15.51
CA LEU A 61 -0.88 -7.02 15.09
C LEU A 61 -2.27 -7.66 14.93
N ASN A 62 -2.45 -8.89 15.41
CA ASN A 62 -3.69 -9.66 15.26
C ASN A 62 -4.14 -9.84 13.79
N GLN A 63 -3.17 -9.93 12.87
CA GLN A 63 -3.43 -10.22 11.46
C GLN A 63 -3.14 -11.69 11.20
N ARG A 64 -4.03 -12.35 10.46
CA ARG A 64 -3.84 -13.73 10.04
C ARG A 64 -2.74 -13.80 8.99
N VAL A 65 -1.74 -14.65 9.21
CA VAL A 65 -0.61 -14.81 8.30
C VAL A 65 -0.42 -16.29 7.93
N VAL A 66 0.15 -16.50 6.75
CA VAL A 66 0.62 -17.80 6.28
C VAL A 66 2.08 -17.71 5.88
N GLU A 67 2.86 -18.69 6.29
CA GLU A 67 4.24 -18.87 5.83
C GLU A 67 4.25 -19.72 4.58
N VAL A 68 5.07 -19.33 3.61
CA VAL A 68 5.32 -20.09 2.41
C VAL A 68 6.80 -20.19 2.14
N TYR A 69 7.22 -21.31 1.56
CA TYR A 69 8.62 -21.63 1.32
C TYR A 69 8.82 -21.94 -0.15
N ARG A 70 9.88 -21.37 -0.71
CA ARG A 70 10.37 -21.69 -2.04
C ARG A 70 11.28 -22.90 -1.94
N GLU A 71 11.03 -23.91 -2.76
CA GLU A 71 11.80 -25.17 -2.76
C GLU A 71 12.73 -25.32 -3.97
N GLN A 72 12.55 -24.45 -4.97
CA GLN A 72 13.33 -24.49 -6.22
C GLN A 72 13.75 -23.06 -6.58
N ASP A 73 14.75 -22.97 -7.48
CA ASP A 73 15.23 -21.70 -8.02
C ASP A 73 15.71 -20.71 -6.92
N LEU A 74 16.37 -21.24 -5.87
CA LEU A 74 16.80 -20.48 -4.69
C LEU A 74 17.89 -19.44 -5.02
N ASP A 75 18.58 -19.59 -6.12
CA ASP A 75 19.60 -18.70 -6.67
C ASP A 75 19.03 -17.49 -7.43
N ILE A 76 17.71 -17.51 -7.72
CA ILE A 76 17.05 -16.41 -8.41
C ILE A 76 16.62 -15.34 -7.39
N GLU A 77 17.06 -14.10 -7.58
CA GLU A 77 16.52 -12.95 -6.85
C GLU A 77 15.02 -12.79 -7.11
N HIS A 78 14.27 -12.39 -6.10
CA HIS A 78 12.84 -12.23 -6.20
C HIS A 78 12.40 -10.78 -5.93
N ASN A 79 11.24 -10.42 -6.47
CA ASN A 79 10.65 -9.08 -6.36
C ASN A 79 9.58 -8.98 -5.26
N PHE A 80 9.49 -9.98 -4.38
CA PHE A 80 8.57 -9.95 -3.24
C PHE A 80 9.16 -9.09 -2.13
N GLU A 81 8.58 -7.92 -1.95
CA GLU A 81 8.98 -6.94 -0.95
C GLU A 81 7.83 -6.69 0.04
N PHE A 82 8.16 -6.17 1.22
CA PHE A 82 7.17 -5.76 2.22
C PHE A 82 6.09 -4.85 1.59
N GLY A 83 4.83 -5.15 1.87
CA GLY A 83 3.68 -4.40 1.37
C GLY A 83 3.20 -4.78 -0.03
N LYS A 84 3.96 -5.57 -0.79
CA LYS A 84 3.52 -6.00 -2.14
C LYS A 84 2.35 -6.97 -2.07
N PRO A 85 1.31 -6.79 -2.89
CA PRO A 85 0.20 -7.72 -2.97
C PRO A 85 0.60 -8.97 -3.75
N VAL A 86 0.08 -10.13 -3.31
CA VAL A 86 0.30 -11.43 -3.92
C VAL A 86 -1.00 -12.21 -4.06
N VAL A 87 -1.11 -13.01 -5.11
CA VAL A 87 -2.20 -13.96 -5.30
C VAL A 87 -1.65 -15.38 -5.34
N PHE A 88 -2.37 -16.28 -4.70
CA PHE A 88 -2.07 -17.70 -4.73
C PHE A 88 -2.81 -18.38 -5.86
N PHE A 89 -2.21 -19.45 -6.38
CA PHE A 89 -2.82 -20.27 -7.40
C PHE A 89 -2.44 -21.74 -7.21
N ARG A 90 -3.23 -22.59 -7.82
CA ARG A 90 -3.01 -24.03 -7.89
C ARG A 90 -2.90 -24.42 -9.36
N GLN A 91 -1.92 -25.26 -9.70
CA GLN A 91 -1.80 -25.82 -11.03
C GLN A 91 -2.42 -27.22 -11.05
N THR A 92 -3.37 -27.43 -11.98
CA THR A 92 -3.95 -28.75 -12.22
C THR A 92 -2.96 -29.66 -12.92
N THR A 93 -3.26 -30.96 -12.95
CA THR A 93 -2.49 -31.97 -13.71
C THR A 93 -2.44 -31.66 -15.22
N GLU A 94 -3.41 -30.93 -15.75
CA GLU A 94 -3.45 -30.46 -17.14
C GLU A 94 -2.63 -29.19 -17.38
N GLY A 95 -1.99 -28.63 -16.33
CA GLY A 95 -1.18 -27.41 -16.41
C GLY A 95 -1.96 -26.10 -16.30
N LYS A 96 -3.30 -26.14 -16.15
CA LYS A 96 -4.11 -24.94 -15.96
C LYS A 96 -3.91 -24.34 -14.55
N LEU A 97 -3.90 -23.01 -14.47
CA LEU A 97 -3.81 -22.27 -13.22
C LEU A 97 -5.19 -21.87 -12.72
N HIS A 98 -5.48 -22.21 -11.47
CA HIS A 98 -6.67 -21.76 -10.75
C HIS A 98 -6.24 -20.84 -9.61
N PHE A 99 -6.59 -19.57 -9.71
CA PHE A 99 -6.29 -18.58 -8.70
C PHE A 99 -7.29 -18.66 -7.54
N PHE A 100 -6.78 -18.51 -6.33
CA PHE A 100 -7.64 -18.33 -5.16
C PHE A 100 -8.28 -16.94 -5.19
N SER A 101 -9.47 -16.81 -4.63
CA SER A 101 -10.29 -15.58 -4.68
C SER A 101 -9.88 -14.53 -3.65
N PHE A 102 -8.69 -14.63 -3.05
CA PHE A 102 -8.17 -13.67 -2.10
C PHE A 102 -6.79 -13.15 -2.51
N THR A 103 -6.49 -11.94 -2.10
CA THR A 103 -5.17 -11.33 -2.24
C THR A 103 -4.51 -11.30 -0.86
N GLY A 104 -3.25 -11.69 -0.78
CA GLY A 104 -2.43 -11.50 0.40
C GLY A 104 -1.49 -10.31 0.25
N THR A 105 -0.87 -9.89 1.35
CA THR A 105 0.14 -8.83 1.36
C THR A 105 1.42 -9.37 2.00
N VAL A 106 2.55 -9.18 1.35
CA VAL A 106 3.85 -9.61 1.87
C VAL A 106 4.17 -8.82 3.14
N SER A 107 4.35 -9.54 4.24
CA SER A 107 4.80 -8.98 5.53
C SER A 107 6.29 -9.16 5.75
N TYR A 108 6.86 -10.21 5.18
CA TYR A 108 8.28 -10.52 5.22
C TYR A 108 8.63 -11.43 4.05
N ALA A 109 9.80 -11.24 3.46
CA ALA A 109 10.36 -12.18 2.49
C ALA A 109 11.88 -12.20 2.58
N ASP A 110 12.45 -13.40 2.49
CA ASP A 110 13.87 -13.65 2.29
C ASP A 110 14.06 -14.63 1.11
N GLY A 111 15.29 -15.11 0.88
CA GLY A 111 15.60 -15.98 -0.25
C GLY A 111 14.74 -17.25 -0.34
N GLU A 112 14.23 -17.76 0.76
CA GLU A 112 13.55 -19.06 0.84
C GLU A 112 12.16 -19.01 1.45
N ARG A 113 11.90 -18.04 2.33
CA ARG A 113 10.68 -17.93 3.14
C ARG A 113 9.99 -16.60 2.93
N MET A 114 8.66 -16.64 2.82
CA MET A 114 7.82 -15.47 2.80
C MET A 114 6.69 -15.62 3.80
N VAL A 115 6.35 -14.54 4.50
CA VAL A 115 5.19 -14.42 5.39
C VAL A 115 4.19 -13.49 4.73
N VAL A 116 2.98 -13.99 4.51
CA VAL A 116 1.93 -13.27 3.82
C VAL A 116 0.75 -13.04 4.77
N VAL A 117 0.36 -11.78 4.94
CA VAL A 117 -0.90 -11.42 5.60
C VAL A 117 -2.05 -11.77 4.65
N VAL A 118 -3.04 -12.46 5.17
CA VAL A 118 -4.20 -12.90 4.39
C VAL A 118 -5.50 -12.50 5.11
N PRO A 119 -6.62 -12.31 4.38
CA PRO A 119 -7.92 -12.09 5.02
C PRO A 119 -8.31 -13.25 5.95
N ASP A 120 -9.06 -12.96 7.00
CA ASP A 120 -9.57 -14.01 7.91
C ASP A 120 -10.45 -15.04 7.19
N SER A 121 -11.12 -14.62 6.13
CA SER A 121 -11.93 -15.48 5.25
C SER A 121 -11.12 -16.34 4.28
N ALA A 122 -9.79 -16.21 4.23
CA ALA A 122 -8.95 -16.96 3.30
C ALA A 122 -9.06 -18.48 3.57
N PRO A 123 -9.29 -19.31 2.55
CA PRO A 123 -9.47 -20.77 2.69
C PRO A 123 -8.11 -21.46 2.84
N LEU A 124 -7.43 -21.26 3.97
CA LEU A 124 -6.06 -21.78 4.18
C LEU A 124 -6.00 -23.31 4.24
N LEU A 125 -7.07 -23.98 4.62
CA LEU A 125 -7.12 -25.45 4.55
C LEU A 125 -7.02 -25.93 3.11
N ASP A 126 -7.69 -25.26 2.20
CA ASP A 126 -7.62 -25.59 0.77
C ASP A 126 -6.23 -25.25 0.21
N LEU A 127 -5.60 -24.18 0.70
CA LEU A 127 -4.24 -23.83 0.33
C LEU A 127 -3.22 -24.86 0.83
N GLN A 128 -3.45 -25.45 2.00
CA GLN A 128 -2.57 -26.46 2.62
C GLN A 128 -2.81 -27.89 2.10
N SER A 129 -4.01 -28.16 1.58
CA SER A 129 -4.33 -29.47 1.01
C SER A 129 -3.72 -29.59 -0.39
N ASP A 130 -2.66 -30.40 -0.51
CA ASP A 130 -1.93 -30.50 -1.77
C ASP A 130 -2.66 -31.34 -2.83
N GLY A 131 -3.59 -32.20 -2.44
CA GLY A 131 -4.39 -33.01 -3.40
C GLY A 131 -3.62 -33.52 -4.63
N GLY A 132 -2.27 -33.54 -4.56
CA GLY A 132 -1.39 -33.82 -5.68
C GLY A 132 -1.20 -32.65 -6.68
N GLN A 133 -1.71 -31.46 -6.36
CA GLN A 133 -1.59 -30.26 -7.21
C GLN A 133 -0.51 -29.31 -6.65
N LYS A 134 0.29 -28.76 -7.56
CA LYS A 134 1.34 -27.80 -7.17
C LYS A 134 0.74 -26.45 -6.88
N ILE A 135 1.16 -25.85 -5.78
CA ILE A 135 0.75 -24.50 -5.36
C ILE A 135 1.85 -23.52 -5.71
N GLY A 136 1.45 -22.29 -6.03
CA GLY A 136 2.35 -21.18 -6.26
C GLY A 136 1.74 -19.86 -5.81
N CYS A 137 2.55 -18.84 -5.79
CA CYS A 137 2.11 -17.44 -5.63
C CYS A 137 2.82 -16.56 -6.66
N GLN A 138 2.20 -15.46 -7.00
CA GLN A 138 2.78 -14.44 -7.86
C GLN A 138 2.41 -13.04 -7.36
N LEU A 139 3.21 -12.06 -7.74
CA LEU A 139 2.87 -10.65 -7.52
C LEU A 139 1.54 -10.32 -8.19
N SER A 140 0.78 -9.47 -7.56
CA SER A 140 -0.50 -8.94 -8.05
C SER A 140 -0.43 -7.43 -8.18
N PHE A 141 -1.31 -6.87 -9.01
CA PHE A 141 -1.47 -5.42 -9.08
C PHE A 141 -2.10 -4.89 -7.78
N ASP A 142 -1.61 -3.77 -7.29
CA ASP A 142 -2.13 -3.14 -6.06
C ASP A 142 -3.40 -2.33 -6.35
N GLU A 143 -4.52 -3.02 -6.51
CA GLU A 143 -5.82 -2.37 -6.67
C GLU A 143 -6.31 -1.70 -5.38
N THR A 144 -5.87 -2.18 -4.22
CA THR A 144 -6.37 -1.71 -2.93
C THR A 144 -5.93 -0.28 -2.66
N SER A 145 -4.65 0.03 -2.88
CA SER A 145 -4.13 1.38 -2.69
C SER A 145 -4.83 2.40 -3.60
N TYR A 146 -5.03 2.06 -4.86
CA TYR A 146 -5.77 2.93 -5.78
C TYR A 146 -7.22 3.16 -5.35
N ARG A 147 -7.91 2.10 -4.91
CA ARG A 147 -9.28 2.22 -4.41
C ARG A 147 -9.35 3.13 -3.19
N GLU A 148 -8.46 2.95 -2.21
CA GLU A 148 -8.41 3.79 -1.01
C GLU A 148 -8.12 5.27 -1.35
N MET A 149 -7.21 5.53 -2.29
CA MET A 149 -6.94 6.90 -2.75
C MET A 149 -8.17 7.53 -3.44
N LEU A 150 -8.86 6.79 -4.31
CA LEU A 150 -10.07 7.26 -4.99
C LEU A 150 -11.21 7.51 -3.99
N ASP A 151 -11.42 6.60 -3.04
CA ASP A 151 -12.43 6.74 -1.98
C ASP A 151 -12.11 7.94 -1.07
N ALA A 152 -10.84 8.18 -0.76
CA ALA A 152 -10.42 9.36 -0.01
C ALA A 152 -10.75 10.66 -0.75
N LEU A 153 -10.45 10.72 -2.06
CA LEU A 153 -10.80 11.87 -2.90
C LEU A 153 -12.33 12.09 -2.94
N ASP A 154 -13.12 11.03 -3.09
CA ASP A 154 -14.59 11.13 -3.09
C ASP A 154 -15.13 11.65 -1.78
N ARG A 155 -14.60 11.20 -0.65
CA ARG A 155 -14.97 11.72 0.67
C ARG A 155 -14.66 13.20 0.81
N VAL A 156 -13.49 13.66 0.36
CA VAL A 156 -13.10 15.08 0.43
C VAL A 156 -13.95 15.94 -0.51
N ILE A 157 -14.17 15.49 -1.75
CA ILE A 157 -14.98 16.22 -2.75
C ILE A 157 -16.42 16.37 -2.26
N SER A 158 -17.01 15.31 -1.72
CA SER A 158 -18.41 15.30 -1.28
C SER A 158 -18.66 15.92 0.10
N ALA A 159 -17.60 16.20 0.86
CA ALA A 159 -17.71 16.76 2.21
C ALA A 159 -18.47 18.10 2.23
N LYS A 160 -19.45 18.23 3.14
CA LYS A 160 -20.26 19.44 3.31
C LYS A 160 -20.49 19.74 4.79
N GLY A 161 -20.29 21.00 5.20
CA GLY A 161 -20.63 21.49 6.55
C GLY A 161 -19.87 20.85 7.71
N ASN A 162 -18.80 20.10 7.44
CA ASN A 162 -17.99 19.42 8.46
C ASN A 162 -16.52 19.88 8.40
N ARG A 163 -15.70 19.39 9.34
CA ARG A 163 -14.28 19.75 9.43
C ARG A 163 -13.51 19.42 8.15
N LEU A 164 -13.83 18.33 7.47
CA LEU A 164 -13.18 17.92 6.22
C LEU A 164 -13.44 18.92 5.09
N ALA A 165 -14.67 19.38 4.94
CA ALA A 165 -15.03 20.44 3.98
C ALA A 165 -14.28 21.74 4.28
N TYR A 166 -14.24 22.14 5.57
CA TYR A 166 -13.50 23.31 5.99
C TYR A 166 -12.00 23.21 5.65
N LEU A 167 -11.35 22.09 5.96
CA LEU A 167 -9.94 21.88 5.65
C LEU A 167 -9.68 21.84 4.15
N ARG A 168 -10.54 21.18 3.36
CA ARG A 168 -10.47 21.24 1.89
C ARG A 168 -10.43 22.67 1.39
N ASP A 169 -11.41 23.47 1.83
CA ASP A 169 -11.58 24.84 1.36
C ASP A 169 -10.46 25.77 1.88
N LEU A 170 -9.87 25.44 3.04
CA LEU A 170 -8.69 26.10 3.58
C LEU A 170 -7.44 25.85 2.70
N PHE A 171 -7.19 24.60 2.30
CA PHE A 171 -6.02 24.24 1.47
C PHE A 171 -6.06 24.83 0.06
N TYR A 172 -7.23 25.02 -0.49
CA TYR A 172 -7.42 25.57 -1.84
C TYR A 172 -7.87 27.05 -1.85
N GLY A 173 -8.17 27.61 -0.70
CA GLY A 173 -8.68 28.96 -0.57
C GLY A 173 -7.61 29.98 -0.16
N PRO A 174 -7.95 31.27 -0.20
CA PRO A 174 -7.05 32.33 0.20
C PRO A 174 -6.96 32.54 1.72
N GLN A 175 -7.73 31.82 2.52
CA GLN A 175 -7.75 31.99 3.95
C GLN A 175 -6.53 31.34 4.62
N PRO A 176 -5.81 32.04 5.49
CA PRO A 176 -4.70 31.45 6.22
C PRO A 176 -5.18 30.45 7.27
N ALA A 177 -4.37 29.42 7.51
CA ALA A 177 -4.58 28.49 8.62
C ALA A 177 -4.59 29.24 9.96
N GLN A 178 -5.51 28.85 10.84
CA GLN A 178 -5.62 29.46 12.16
C GLN A 178 -4.63 28.84 13.14
N THR A 179 -4.19 29.67 14.08
CA THR A 179 -3.31 29.26 15.19
C THR A 179 -3.89 29.65 16.53
N TYR A 180 -3.54 28.91 17.59
CA TYR A 180 -3.78 29.31 18.97
C TYR A 180 -2.76 30.35 19.42
N GLY A 181 -3.15 31.24 20.34
CA GLY A 181 -2.29 32.28 20.89
C GLY A 181 -1.30 31.82 21.99
N PHE A 182 -0.84 30.57 21.95
CA PHE A 182 0.14 30.07 22.92
C PHE A 182 1.52 30.67 22.67
N GLY A 183 2.28 30.86 23.75
CA GLY A 183 3.67 31.26 23.69
C GLY A 183 4.57 30.19 23.07
N PRO A 184 5.82 30.53 22.72
CA PRO A 184 6.75 29.55 22.16
C PRO A 184 7.10 28.48 23.20
N VAL A 185 7.17 27.23 22.74
CA VAL A 185 7.65 26.11 23.55
C VAL A 185 9.16 26.15 23.54
N ARG A 186 9.74 26.10 24.74
CA ARG A 186 11.20 26.02 24.93
C ARG A 186 11.55 24.80 25.77
N LEU A 187 12.40 23.94 25.23
CA LEU A 187 12.84 22.71 25.86
C LEU A 187 14.37 22.64 25.81
N PRO A 188 15.08 22.45 26.94
CA PRO A 188 16.56 22.58 27.03
C PRO A 188 17.34 21.64 26.09
N TRP A 189 16.68 20.55 25.63
CA TRP A 189 17.28 19.53 24.74
C TRP A 189 17.01 19.75 23.29
N LEU A 190 16.25 20.77 22.89
CA LEU A 190 15.96 21.10 21.50
C LEU A 190 16.87 22.24 21.02
N ASN A 191 17.29 22.17 19.77
CA ASN A 191 17.90 23.32 19.12
C ASN A 191 16.81 24.31 18.63
N GLY A 192 17.24 25.55 18.24
CA GLY A 192 16.30 26.61 17.88
C GLY A 192 15.32 26.24 16.74
N ALA A 193 15.75 25.47 15.74
CA ALA A 193 14.87 25.05 14.65
C ALA A 193 13.83 24.02 15.14
N GLN A 194 14.22 23.13 16.03
CA GLN A 194 13.32 22.15 16.65
C GLN A 194 12.33 22.83 17.61
N GLU A 195 12.77 23.81 18.42
CA GLU A 195 11.87 24.59 19.28
C GLU A 195 10.82 25.33 18.42
N GLN A 196 11.24 25.91 17.31
CA GLN A 196 10.34 26.55 16.36
C GLN A 196 9.33 25.56 15.81
N ALA A 197 9.78 24.39 15.33
CA ALA A 197 8.91 23.36 14.79
C ALA A 197 7.88 22.88 15.82
N VAL A 198 8.31 22.58 17.05
CA VAL A 198 7.41 22.18 18.15
C VAL A 198 6.43 23.30 18.49
N SER A 199 6.89 24.54 18.53
CA SER A 199 6.05 25.71 18.82
C SER A 199 4.96 25.88 17.76
N GLU A 200 5.29 25.74 16.48
CA GLU A 200 4.32 25.83 15.39
C GLU A 200 3.30 24.67 15.44
N VAL A 201 3.74 23.45 15.72
CA VAL A 201 2.81 22.30 15.87
C VAL A 201 1.84 22.51 17.03
N VAL A 202 2.32 22.93 18.20
CA VAL A 202 1.49 23.17 19.39
C VAL A 202 0.49 24.31 19.15
N ARG A 203 0.89 25.33 18.41
CA ARG A 203 0.05 26.50 18.10
C ARG A 203 -0.93 26.25 16.96
N ALA A 204 -0.70 25.23 16.13
CA ALA A 204 -1.55 24.96 15.00
C ALA A 204 -2.95 24.55 15.43
N LYS A 205 -3.97 25.26 14.95
CA LYS A 205 -5.39 24.90 15.09
C LYS A 205 -5.88 24.08 13.90
N ASP A 206 -5.43 24.40 12.71
CA ASP A 206 -5.88 23.81 11.47
C ASP A 206 -4.87 22.85 10.85
N ALA A 207 -3.72 23.36 10.47
CA ALA A 207 -2.67 22.59 9.79
C ALA A 207 -1.28 23.16 10.02
N VAL A 208 -0.29 22.29 10.00
CA VAL A 208 1.14 22.61 9.97
C VAL A 208 1.78 21.78 8.84
N SER A 209 2.66 22.38 8.09
CA SER A 209 3.47 21.70 7.09
C SER A 209 4.95 22.04 7.27
N TYR A 210 5.79 21.03 7.33
CA TYR A 210 7.24 21.17 7.37
C TYR A 210 7.88 20.46 6.20
N THR A 211 8.78 21.16 5.52
CA THR A 211 9.54 20.58 4.41
C THR A 211 10.80 19.87 4.88
N HIS A 212 11.26 20.14 6.12
CA HIS A 212 12.49 19.56 6.64
C HIS A 212 12.51 19.53 8.18
N LEU A 213 12.63 18.34 8.76
CA LEU A 213 12.87 18.11 10.18
C LEU A 213 14.19 17.36 10.34
N THR A 214 15.21 18.00 10.90
CA THR A 214 16.45 17.34 11.31
C THR A 214 16.30 16.84 12.74
N LEU A 215 16.45 15.51 12.95
CA LEU A 215 16.59 14.94 14.28
C LEU A 215 17.93 15.38 14.90
N PRO A 216 18.00 15.56 16.24
CA PRO A 216 19.26 15.79 16.90
C PRO A 216 20.19 14.60 16.64
N THR A 217 21.34 14.86 16.07
CA THR A 217 22.45 13.91 16.11
C THR A 217 23.04 13.99 17.51
N THR A 218 22.88 12.92 18.27
CA THR A 218 23.58 12.70 19.55
C THR A 218 25.05 12.50 19.31
#